data_49e284eb2b28e33b0a751d2350206b4a
#
_entry.id   49e284eb2b28e33b0a751d2350206b4a
#
_cell.length_a   1.000
_cell.length_b   1.000
_cell.length_c   1.000
_cell.angle_alpha   90.00
_cell.angle_beta   90.00
_cell.angle_gamma   90.00
#
_symmetry.space_group_name_H-M   'P 1'
#
loop_
_entity.id
_entity.type
_entity.pdbx_description
1 polymer ?
#
loop_
_entity_poly.entity_id
_entity_poly.type
_entity_poly.pdbx_seq_one_letter_code
_entity_poly.pdbx_strand_id
1 'polypeptide(L)'
;MNPIAAKQPRGMKKSSKMSRAFLLKLELRSHPTLLCVIRGALEPLMEMLGFSDEYNRAIIRAVDEAVSNIMRHSYHGRLDQPIEVYCNRLQRRTNGETEKGVEILLFDCGAAVDTTKLPARPLDEIKPGGLGLHIIRGSMDTVEYKRAGRLNRLRLVKYARSSKGGCGSAEGEPS
;
A
#
# COMPACT_ATOMS: atom_id res chain seq x y z
N MET A 1 43.84 -30.56 30.41
CA MET A 1 43.22 -29.21 30.36
C MET A 1 42.56 -29.06 29.01
N ASN A 2 41.23 -29.21 28.91
CA ASN A 2 40.48 -29.07 27.68
C ASN A 2 40.05 -27.61 27.51
N PRO A 3 40.21 -26.98 26.31
CA PRO A 3 39.65 -25.66 26.09
C PRO A 3 38.17 -25.76 25.72
N ILE A 4 37.41 -24.90 26.37
CA ILE A 4 35.98 -24.71 26.29
C ILE A 4 35.57 -24.26 24.88
N ALA A 5 34.74 -25.08 24.21
CA ALA A 5 34.11 -24.71 22.93
C ALA A 5 33.07 -23.62 23.15
N ALA A 6 33.30 -22.42 22.63
CA ALA A 6 32.37 -21.32 22.61
C ALA A 6 31.18 -21.63 21.68
N LYS A 7 30.01 -21.69 22.27
CA LYS A 7 28.71 -21.90 21.60
C LYS A 7 28.33 -20.64 20.81
N GLN A 8 28.30 -20.74 19.47
CA GLN A 8 27.83 -19.64 18.62
C GLN A 8 26.33 -19.40 18.82
N PRO A 9 25.85 -18.14 18.87
CA PRO A 9 24.44 -17.84 18.98
C PRO A 9 23.71 -18.15 17.66
N ARG A 10 22.83 -19.15 17.71
CA ARG A 10 21.83 -19.40 16.66
C ARG A 10 20.78 -18.29 16.70
N GLY A 11 20.62 -17.54 15.61
CA GLY A 11 19.52 -16.59 15.50
C GLY A 11 19.77 -15.43 14.56
N MET A 12 20.42 -15.62 13.42
CA MET A 12 20.35 -14.64 12.34
C MET A 12 18.98 -14.73 11.68
N LYS A 13 18.09 -13.76 12.00
CA LYS A 13 16.88 -13.52 11.23
C LYS A 13 17.29 -13.33 9.77
N LYS A 14 16.84 -14.24 8.89
CA LYS A 14 17.05 -14.11 7.45
C LYS A 14 16.42 -12.79 7.00
N SER A 15 17.25 -11.81 6.65
CA SER A 15 16.84 -10.57 6.03
C SER A 15 16.11 -10.93 4.74
N SER A 16 14.82 -10.62 4.66
CA SER A 16 14.04 -10.80 3.44
C SER A 16 14.59 -9.85 2.37
N LYS A 17 15.17 -10.41 1.31
CA LYS A 17 15.69 -9.63 0.19
C LYS A 17 14.49 -9.05 -0.58
N MET A 18 14.21 -7.77 -0.39
CA MET A 18 13.16 -7.04 -1.10
C MET A 18 13.77 -6.42 -2.36
N SER A 19 13.15 -6.64 -3.51
CA SER A 19 13.45 -5.91 -4.75
C SER A 19 12.32 -4.96 -5.10
N ARG A 20 12.67 -3.85 -5.73
CA ARG A 20 11.76 -2.78 -6.15
C ARG A 20 12.06 -2.39 -7.58
N ALA A 21 11.03 -2.29 -8.43
CA ALA A 21 11.14 -1.83 -9.80
C ALA A 21 10.11 -0.73 -10.06
N PHE A 22 10.57 0.41 -10.57
CA PHE A 22 9.72 1.52 -10.98
C PHE A 22 8.84 1.10 -12.17
N LEU A 23 7.56 1.49 -12.14
CA LEU A 23 6.59 1.21 -13.20
C LEU A 23 5.97 2.47 -13.79
N LEU A 24 5.53 3.40 -12.94
CA LEU A 24 4.74 4.55 -13.37
C LEU A 24 4.99 5.75 -12.47
N LYS A 25 5.03 6.95 -13.07
CA LYS A 25 4.89 8.24 -12.39
C LYS A 25 3.73 9.00 -13.04
N LEU A 26 2.83 9.54 -12.21
CA LEU A 26 1.86 10.56 -12.60
C LEU A 26 2.14 11.84 -11.84
N GLU A 27 2.00 12.96 -12.51
CA GLU A 27 2.03 14.29 -11.91
C GLU A 27 0.75 15.02 -12.30
N LEU A 28 -0.02 15.42 -11.31
CA LEU A 28 -1.38 15.93 -11.47
C LEU A 28 -1.57 17.19 -10.65
N ARG A 29 -2.59 17.98 -11.01
CA ARG A 29 -3.10 19.05 -10.14
C ARG A 29 -4.13 18.49 -9.17
N SER A 30 -4.29 19.17 -8.03
CA SER A 30 -5.23 18.76 -6.95
C SER A 30 -6.71 18.99 -7.31
N HIS A 31 -7.07 18.70 -8.56
CA HIS A 31 -8.44 18.84 -9.04
C HIS A 31 -9.20 17.50 -8.95
N PRO A 32 -10.37 17.43 -8.28
CA PRO A 32 -11.08 16.16 -8.03
C PRO A 32 -11.42 15.37 -9.29
N THR A 33 -11.66 16.02 -10.43
CA THR A 33 -11.93 15.32 -11.69
C THR A 33 -10.75 14.48 -12.18
N LEU A 34 -9.52 14.78 -11.75
CA LEU A 34 -8.33 14.03 -12.13
C LEU A 34 -8.16 12.69 -11.40
N LEU A 35 -9.02 12.39 -10.41
CA LEU A 35 -9.07 11.06 -9.79
C LEU A 35 -9.36 9.95 -10.81
N CYS A 36 -10.16 10.23 -11.84
CA CYS A 36 -10.43 9.26 -12.91
C CYS A 36 -9.15 8.86 -13.68
N VAL A 37 -8.19 9.79 -13.85
CA VAL A 37 -6.91 9.51 -14.52
C VAL A 37 -6.07 8.56 -13.67
N ILE A 38 -6.03 8.78 -12.36
CA ILE A 38 -5.29 7.89 -11.43
C ILE A 38 -5.88 6.49 -11.46
N ARG A 39 -7.22 6.36 -11.39
CA ARG A 39 -7.90 5.05 -11.48
C ARG A 39 -7.61 4.36 -12.81
N GLY A 40 -7.83 5.06 -13.93
CA GLY A 40 -7.58 4.52 -15.26
C GLY A 40 -6.15 4.09 -15.53
N ALA A 41 -5.16 4.69 -14.83
CA ALA A 41 -3.77 4.28 -14.93
C ALA A 41 -3.41 3.11 -14.01
N LEU A 42 -3.95 3.09 -12.79
CA LEU A 42 -3.60 2.06 -11.79
C LEU A 42 -4.36 0.76 -12.01
N GLU A 43 -5.62 0.80 -12.43
CA GLU A 43 -6.47 -0.39 -12.60
C GLU A 43 -5.85 -1.42 -13.55
N PRO A 44 -5.52 -1.10 -14.81
CA PRO A 44 -4.87 -2.05 -15.71
C PRO A 44 -3.46 -2.44 -15.25
N LEU A 45 -2.78 -1.55 -14.51
CA LEU A 45 -1.48 -1.86 -13.95
C LEU A 45 -1.57 -2.93 -12.86
N MET A 46 -2.59 -2.90 -12.01
CA MET A 46 -2.82 -3.92 -10.98
C MET A 46 -3.19 -5.27 -11.61
N GLU A 47 -3.99 -5.28 -12.67
CA GLU A 47 -4.31 -6.48 -13.45
C GLU A 47 -3.04 -7.09 -14.06
N MET A 48 -2.19 -6.29 -14.70
CA MET A 48 -0.91 -6.71 -15.25
C MET A 48 0.03 -7.30 -14.18
N LEU A 49 -0.02 -6.79 -12.94
CA LEU A 49 0.75 -7.30 -11.82
C LEU A 49 0.17 -8.60 -11.23
N GLY A 50 -1.03 -9.02 -11.66
CA GLY A 50 -1.69 -10.24 -11.26
C GLY A 50 -2.44 -10.13 -9.92
N PHE A 51 -2.89 -8.93 -9.55
CA PHE A 51 -3.80 -8.76 -8.42
C PHE A 51 -5.21 -9.23 -8.81
N SER A 52 -5.93 -9.85 -7.87
CA SER A 52 -7.34 -10.18 -8.05
C SER A 52 -8.19 -8.91 -8.09
N ASP A 53 -9.40 -9.00 -8.65
CA ASP A 53 -10.35 -7.88 -8.71
C ASP A 53 -10.65 -7.29 -7.32
N GLU A 54 -10.69 -8.14 -6.30
CA GLU A 54 -10.91 -7.70 -4.92
C GLU A 54 -9.75 -6.82 -4.44
N TYR A 55 -8.51 -7.27 -4.62
CA TYR A 55 -7.33 -6.49 -4.25
C TYR A 55 -7.19 -5.24 -5.11
N ASN A 56 -7.47 -5.34 -6.42
CA ASN A 56 -7.47 -4.19 -7.32
C ASN A 56 -8.42 -3.10 -6.80
N ARG A 57 -9.70 -3.46 -6.55
CA ARG A 57 -10.68 -2.51 -5.99
C ARG A 57 -10.26 -1.93 -4.64
N ALA A 58 -9.65 -2.74 -3.76
CA ALA A 58 -9.18 -2.29 -2.47
C ALA A 58 -8.03 -1.27 -2.60
N ILE A 59 -7.06 -1.53 -3.49
CA ILE A 59 -5.94 -0.63 -3.77
C ILE A 59 -6.44 0.70 -4.35
N ILE A 60 -7.30 0.64 -5.37
CA ILE A 60 -7.86 1.84 -6.02
C ILE A 60 -8.62 2.69 -5.00
N ARG A 61 -9.47 2.08 -4.17
CA ARG A 61 -10.20 2.80 -3.12
C ARG A 61 -9.27 3.46 -2.10
N ALA A 62 -8.19 2.78 -1.70
CA ALA A 62 -7.20 3.35 -0.78
C ALA A 62 -6.48 4.55 -1.39
N VAL A 63 -6.11 4.49 -2.67
CA VAL A 63 -5.45 5.59 -3.38
C VAL A 63 -6.41 6.76 -3.59
N ASP A 64 -7.65 6.52 -4.00
CA ASP A 64 -8.68 7.54 -4.14
C ASP A 64 -8.89 8.31 -2.84
N GLU A 65 -9.01 7.62 -1.74
CA GLU A 65 -9.19 8.25 -0.43
C GLU A 65 -7.93 9.01 0.00
N ALA A 66 -6.75 8.46 -0.26
CA ALA A 66 -5.49 9.13 0.07
C ALA A 66 -5.31 10.43 -0.73
N VAL A 67 -5.57 10.42 -2.03
CA VAL A 67 -5.48 11.61 -2.90
C VAL A 67 -6.58 12.63 -2.54
N SER A 68 -7.80 12.17 -2.26
CA SER A 68 -8.88 13.05 -1.78
C SER A 68 -8.53 13.72 -0.45
N ASN A 69 -7.82 13.01 0.45
CA ASN A 69 -7.34 13.57 1.71
C ASN A 69 -6.26 14.63 1.48
N ILE A 70 -5.35 14.44 0.53
CA ILE A 70 -4.38 15.46 0.13
C ILE A 70 -5.13 16.72 -0.36
N MET A 71 -6.08 16.57 -1.27
CA MET A 71 -6.84 17.69 -1.83
C MET A 71 -7.61 18.47 -0.73
N ARG A 72 -8.31 17.74 0.15
CA ARG A 72 -9.16 18.36 1.19
C ARG A 72 -8.36 18.92 2.36
N HIS A 73 -7.38 18.17 2.85
CA HIS A 73 -6.72 18.46 4.12
C HIS A 73 -5.34 19.09 3.95
N SER A 74 -4.49 18.59 3.04
CA SER A 74 -3.18 19.18 2.81
C SER A 74 -3.29 20.48 2.03
N TYR A 75 -4.15 20.53 1.01
CA TYR A 75 -4.30 21.69 0.14
C TYR A 75 -5.53 22.55 0.43
N HIS A 76 -6.36 22.16 1.41
CA HIS A 76 -7.55 22.92 1.82
C HIS A 76 -8.50 23.27 0.64
N GLY A 77 -8.67 22.33 -0.29
CA GLY A 77 -9.55 22.49 -1.47
C GLY A 77 -8.96 23.33 -2.60
N ARG A 78 -7.70 23.76 -2.54
CA ARG A 78 -7.05 24.42 -3.69
C ARG A 78 -6.87 23.43 -4.83
N LEU A 79 -7.24 23.83 -6.06
CA LEU A 79 -7.36 22.91 -7.21
C LEU A 79 -6.11 22.85 -8.10
N ASP A 80 -5.12 23.69 -7.87
CA ASP A 80 -3.96 23.94 -8.74
C ASP A 80 -2.64 23.41 -8.18
N GLN A 81 -2.69 22.71 -7.05
CA GLN A 81 -1.49 22.24 -6.34
C GLN A 81 -0.98 20.91 -6.89
N PRO A 82 0.34 20.69 -6.93
CA PRO A 82 0.92 19.48 -7.50
C PRO A 82 0.74 18.28 -6.57
N ILE A 83 0.36 17.14 -7.15
CA ILE A 83 0.35 15.82 -6.51
C ILE A 83 1.14 14.87 -7.40
N GLU A 84 2.14 14.18 -6.84
CA GLU A 84 2.89 13.16 -7.55
C GLU A 84 2.48 11.77 -7.02
N VAL A 85 2.25 10.85 -7.95
CA VAL A 85 1.93 9.44 -7.67
C VAL A 85 2.98 8.57 -8.34
N TYR A 86 3.68 7.77 -7.56
CA TYR A 86 4.62 6.77 -8.07
C TYR A 86 4.07 5.38 -7.80
N CYS A 87 4.18 4.49 -8.77
CA CYS A 87 3.88 3.09 -8.61
C CYS A 87 5.12 2.25 -8.90
N ASN A 88 5.46 1.35 -7.97
CA ASN A 88 6.59 0.45 -8.06
C ASN A 88 6.13 -0.99 -7.85
N ARG A 89 6.64 -1.91 -8.65
CA ARG A 89 6.52 -3.33 -8.36
C ARG A 89 7.44 -3.71 -7.19
N LEU A 90 6.90 -4.46 -6.25
CA LEU A 90 7.67 -5.07 -5.17
C LEU A 90 7.74 -6.59 -5.34
N GLN A 91 8.85 -7.13 -4.91
CA GLN A 91 8.99 -8.57 -4.69
C GLN A 91 9.75 -8.76 -3.37
N ARG A 92 9.21 -9.61 -2.50
CA ARG A 92 9.93 -10.04 -1.29
C ARG A 92 9.97 -11.56 -1.24
N ARG A 93 11.05 -12.09 -0.69
CA ARG A 93 11.20 -13.52 -0.48
C ARG A 93 10.91 -13.83 0.99
N THR A 94 9.84 -14.61 1.24
CA THR A 94 9.41 -15.01 2.58
C THR A 94 9.28 -16.53 2.61
N ASN A 95 9.97 -17.19 3.52
CA ASN A 95 9.92 -18.66 3.68
C ASN A 95 10.22 -19.48 2.40
N GLY A 96 11.07 -18.93 1.52
CA GLY A 96 11.42 -19.60 0.25
C GLY A 96 10.50 -19.23 -0.93
N GLU A 97 9.33 -18.65 -0.69
CA GLU A 97 8.40 -18.20 -1.70
C GLU A 97 8.63 -16.71 -2.06
N THR A 98 8.37 -16.36 -3.32
CA THR A 98 8.42 -14.97 -3.78
C THR A 98 7.02 -14.39 -3.78
N GLU A 99 6.78 -13.44 -2.89
CA GLU A 99 5.55 -12.65 -2.87
C GLU A 99 5.70 -11.43 -3.77
N LYS A 100 4.75 -11.26 -4.68
CA LYS A 100 4.61 -10.06 -5.52
C LYS A 100 3.82 -9.00 -4.76
N GLY A 101 4.13 -7.74 -5.03
CA GLY A 101 3.43 -6.62 -4.39
C GLY A 101 3.53 -5.35 -5.21
N VAL A 102 2.81 -4.35 -4.77
CA VAL A 102 2.84 -2.98 -5.28
C VAL A 102 3.14 -2.00 -4.16
N GLU A 103 3.95 -1.01 -4.47
CA GLU A 103 4.18 0.16 -3.62
C GLU A 103 3.68 1.40 -4.37
N ILE A 104 2.81 2.15 -3.72
CA ILE A 104 2.33 3.43 -4.22
C ILE A 104 2.85 4.52 -3.29
N LEU A 105 3.52 5.51 -3.84
CA LEU A 105 4.01 6.67 -3.12
C LEU A 105 3.25 7.90 -3.61
N LEU A 106 2.68 8.63 -2.68
CA LEU A 106 2.02 9.91 -2.92
C LEU A 106 2.87 11.01 -2.30
N PHE A 107 3.14 12.07 -3.08
CA PHE A 107 3.86 13.23 -2.62
C PHE A 107 3.02 14.49 -2.81
N ASP A 108 3.04 15.36 -1.81
CA ASP A 108 2.44 16.69 -1.83
C ASP A 108 3.25 17.68 -0.99
N CYS A 109 3.06 18.99 -1.24
CA CYS A 109 3.72 20.08 -0.52
C CYS A 109 2.74 20.89 0.34
N GLY A 110 1.59 20.33 0.69
CA GLY A 110 0.57 21.00 1.48
C GLY A 110 0.86 21.05 2.99
N ALA A 111 -0.18 21.28 3.77
CA ALA A 111 -0.09 21.27 5.22
C ALA A 111 0.33 19.89 5.74
N ALA A 112 0.98 19.87 6.90
CA ALA A 112 1.30 18.63 7.57
C ALA A 112 0.02 17.90 7.98
N VAL A 113 -0.03 16.59 7.74
CA VAL A 113 -1.07 15.74 8.34
C VAL A 113 -0.76 15.60 9.83
N ASP A 114 -1.73 15.93 10.68
CA ASP A 114 -1.63 15.70 12.10
C ASP A 114 -1.72 14.19 12.38
N THR A 115 -0.55 13.54 12.44
CA THR A 115 -0.46 12.10 12.68
C THR A 115 -0.91 11.69 14.08
N THR A 116 -1.02 12.63 15.04
CA THR A 116 -1.52 12.36 16.39
C THR A 116 -3.04 12.19 16.41
N LYS A 117 -3.72 12.79 15.44
CA LYS A 117 -5.16 12.62 15.20
C LYS A 117 -5.48 11.42 14.30
N LEU A 118 -4.48 10.64 13.93
CA LEU A 118 -4.66 9.38 13.23
C LEU A 118 -5.02 8.30 14.29
N PRO A 119 -6.29 8.12 14.69
CA PRO A 119 -6.59 7.23 15.80
C PRO A 119 -6.38 5.77 15.37
N ALA A 120 -5.67 5.04 16.19
CA ALA A 120 -5.83 3.60 16.31
C ALA A 120 -7.16 3.32 17.07
N ARG A 121 -8.31 3.83 16.56
CA ARG A 121 -9.60 3.66 17.24
C ARG A 121 -10.41 2.54 16.62
N PRO A 122 -11.13 1.76 17.46
CA PRO A 122 -12.12 0.80 16.99
C PRO A 122 -13.19 1.48 16.11
N LEU A 123 -13.82 0.73 15.21
CA LEU A 123 -14.84 1.22 14.26
C LEU A 123 -16.03 1.89 14.95
N ASP A 124 -16.32 1.52 16.21
CA ASP A 124 -17.48 1.98 16.96
C ASP A 124 -17.39 3.46 17.44
N GLU A 125 -16.21 4.09 17.33
CA GLU A 125 -15.97 5.47 17.72
C GLU A 125 -15.71 6.42 16.52
N ILE A 126 -16.07 6.05 15.31
CA ILE A 126 -15.78 6.83 14.11
C ILE A 126 -16.70 8.04 14.02
N LYS A 127 -16.14 9.22 14.28
CA LYS A 127 -16.82 10.50 13.97
C LYS A 127 -16.83 10.72 12.43
N PRO A 128 -17.84 11.45 11.89
CA PRO A 128 -17.83 11.88 10.50
C PRO A 128 -16.50 12.55 10.14
N GLY A 129 -15.80 12.01 9.13
CA GLY A 129 -14.47 12.47 8.70
C GLY A 129 -13.29 11.54 9.02
N GLY A 130 -13.47 10.48 9.85
CA GLY A 130 -12.42 9.49 10.19
C GLY A 130 -12.43 8.22 9.35
N LEU A 131 -13.45 8.01 8.54
CA LEU A 131 -13.67 6.76 7.80
C LEU A 131 -12.58 6.49 6.72
N GLY A 132 -12.08 7.55 6.09
CA GLY A 132 -11.12 7.43 5.00
C GLY A 132 -9.81 6.76 5.38
N LEU A 133 -9.28 7.09 6.56
CA LEU A 133 -8.04 6.47 7.03
C LEU A 133 -8.23 4.98 7.40
N HIS A 134 -9.41 4.59 7.88
CA HIS A 134 -9.76 3.19 8.10
C HIS A 134 -9.82 2.41 6.78
N ILE A 135 -10.39 3.01 5.73
CA ILE A 135 -10.43 2.43 4.38
C ILE A 135 -9.00 2.18 3.90
N ILE A 136 -8.11 3.18 4.00
CA ILE A 136 -6.71 3.04 3.58
C ILE A 136 -6.02 1.92 4.36
N ARG A 137 -6.14 1.92 5.70
CA ARG A 137 -5.48 0.92 6.55
C ARG A 137 -6.05 -0.48 6.40
N GLY A 138 -7.36 -0.62 6.21
CA GLY A 138 -8.01 -1.90 5.97
C GLY A 138 -7.68 -2.50 4.59
N SER A 139 -7.36 -1.64 3.62
CA SER A 139 -7.06 -2.05 2.24
C SER A 139 -5.59 -2.41 2.02
N MET A 140 -4.66 -1.79 2.74
CA MET A 140 -3.22 -1.88 2.51
C MET A 140 -2.50 -2.62 3.63
N ASP A 141 -1.43 -3.35 3.28
CA ASP A 141 -0.60 -4.08 4.26
C ASP A 141 0.39 -3.16 4.98
N THR A 142 0.74 -2.02 4.37
CA THR A 142 1.59 -0.98 4.97
C THR A 142 1.06 0.40 4.61
N VAL A 143 0.95 1.26 5.60
CA VAL A 143 0.59 2.68 5.45
C VAL A 143 1.58 3.49 6.28
N GLU A 144 2.47 4.21 5.62
CA GLU A 144 3.51 5.02 6.27
C GLU A 144 3.43 6.47 5.80
N TYR A 145 3.31 7.39 6.74
CA TYR A 145 3.40 8.82 6.48
C TYR A 145 4.75 9.35 6.95
N LYS A 146 5.43 10.14 6.12
CA LYS A 146 6.64 10.86 6.46
C LYS A 146 6.59 12.27 5.91
N ARG A 147 7.18 13.21 6.65
CA ARG A 147 7.36 14.58 6.21
C ARG A 147 8.83 14.96 6.29
N ALA A 148 9.35 15.60 5.24
CA ALA A 148 10.69 16.17 5.19
C ALA A 148 10.59 17.62 4.70
N GLY A 149 10.78 18.56 5.59
CA GLY A 149 10.56 19.98 5.30
C GLY A 149 9.10 20.25 4.89
N ARG A 150 8.90 20.70 3.65
CA ARG A 150 7.55 20.95 3.08
C ARG A 150 6.97 19.77 2.33
N LEU A 151 7.75 18.71 2.08
CA LEU A 151 7.32 17.55 1.31
C LEU A 151 6.69 16.50 2.23
N ASN A 152 5.42 16.23 2.02
CA ASN A 152 4.71 15.09 2.58
C ASN A 152 4.91 13.86 1.70
N ARG A 153 5.07 12.69 2.28
CA ARG A 153 5.10 11.41 1.60
C ARG A 153 4.19 10.42 2.31
N LEU A 154 3.21 9.90 1.59
CA LEU A 154 2.43 8.74 2.01
C LEU A 154 2.90 7.53 1.20
N ARG A 155 3.25 6.44 1.88
CA ARG A 155 3.65 5.18 1.30
C ARG A 155 2.59 4.13 1.60
N LEU A 156 2.07 3.52 0.56
CA LEU A 156 1.07 2.45 0.59
C LEU A 156 1.68 1.20 -0.02
N VAL A 157 1.55 0.04 0.65
CA VAL A 157 2.04 -1.25 0.12
C VAL A 157 0.94 -2.28 0.23
N LYS A 158 0.77 -3.05 -0.85
CA LYS A 158 -0.09 -4.24 -0.89
C LYS A 158 0.68 -5.40 -1.50
N TYR A 159 0.59 -6.58 -0.89
CA TYR A 159 1.10 -7.82 -1.44
C TYR A 159 -0.05 -8.68 -1.97
N ALA A 160 0.15 -9.26 -3.14
CA ALA A 160 -0.76 -10.29 -3.65
C ALA A 160 -0.53 -11.56 -2.84
N ARG A 161 -1.52 -11.99 -2.07
CA ARG A 161 -1.46 -13.28 -1.41
C ARG A 161 -1.66 -14.37 -2.48
N SER A 162 -0.72 -15.31 -2.58
CA SER A 162 -0.94 -16.53 -3.35
C SER A 162 -2.16 -17.24 -2.77
N SER A 163 -3.25 -17.31 -3.52
CA SER A 163 -4.31 -18.26 -3.21
C SER A 163 -3.66 -19.64 -3.36
N LYS A 164 -3.33 -20.32 -2.26
CA LYS A 164 -3.05 -21.75 -2.29
C LYS A 164 -4.26 -22.38 -2.92
N GLY A 165 -4.08 -22.95 -4.12
CA GLY A 165 -5.12 -23.63 -4.86
C GLY A 165 -5.78 -24.68 -3.98
N GLY A 166 -7.04 -24.48 -3.67
CA GLY A 166 -7.93 -25.54 -3.26
C GLY A 166 -8.12 -26.47 -4.45
N CYS A 167 -7.25 -27.45 -4.59
CA CYS A 167 -7.52 -28.59 -5.44
C CYS A 167 -8.65 -29.38 -4.75
N GLY A 168 -9.90 -29.03 -5.07
CA GLY A 168 -11.07 -29.87 -4.81
C GLY A 168 -10.99 -31.04 -5.77
N SER A 169 -10.44 -32.15 -5.31
CA SER A 169 -10.61 -33.45 -5.93
C SER A 169 -12.10 -33.79 -5.92
N ALA A 170 -12.76 -33.61 -7.06
CA ALA A 170 -14.01 -34.27 -7.32
C ALA A 170 -13.71 -35.75 -7.56
N GLU A 171 -13.83 -36.56 -6.52
CA GLU A 171 -13.96 -37.99 -6.67
C GLU A 171 -15.31 -38.29 -7.31
N GLY A 172 -15.28 -38.73 -8.57
CA GLY A 172 -16.41 -39.31 -9.25
C GLY A 172 -16.64 -40.72 -8.68
N GLU A 173 -17.79 -40.94 -8.10
CA GLU A 173 -18.29 -42.29 -7.86
C GLU A 173 -18.78 -42.90 -9.19
N PRO A 174 -18.44 -44.18 -9.47
CA PRO A 174 -19.03 -44.93 -10.56
C PRO A 174 -20.24 -45.73 -10.03
N SER A 175 -21.36 -45.63 -10.69
CA SER A 175 -22.45 -46.64 -10.68
C SER A 175 -23.10 -46.68 -12.01
#